data_e3f3af5f650a41bd598a47deae43f7ed
#
_entry.id   e3f3af5f650a41bd598a47deae43f7ed
#
_cell.length_a   1.000
_cell.length_b   1.000
_cell.length_c   1.000
_cell.angle_alpha   90.00
_cell.angle_beta   90.00
_cell.angle_gamma   90.00
#
_symmetry.space_group_name_H-M   'P 1'
#
loop_
_entity.id
_entity.type
_entity.pdbx_description
1 polymer ?
#
loop_
_entity_poly.entity_id
_entity_poly.type
_entity_poly.pdbx_seq_one_letter_code
_entity_poly.pdbx_strand_id
1 'polypeptide(L)'
;TNQSLLNIITPITGIEYKQNKMRIGDNYAKIYTIIKYPKNVKVGWLSKIANIPNTISMQLFEPSDNTLLIENMSKGIRQSEMIYDTAKDTLVRKRALREIDDGQEILDKVEVKGETVGYMTLMIMVVAEDEETLNKRCKRVESIICGMQLKMRSLANLLRQSFQTIAPFSTINNTIKKIARRNILMSDF
;
A
#
# COMPACT_ATOMS: atom_id res chain seq x y z
N THR A 1 33.14 -28.98 -8.56
CA THR A 1 31.71 -29.21 -8.31
C THR A 1 30.95 -28.01 -8.88
N ASN A 2 30.31 -28.20 -10.05
CA ASN A 2 29.44 -27.23 -10.66
C ASN A 2 28.19 -27.09 -9.78
N GLN A 3 28.22 -26.23 -8.79
CA GLN A 3 27.00 -25.76 -8.15
C GLN A 3 26.26 -24.92 -9.20
N SER A 4 25.06 -25.34 -9.57
CA SER A 4 24.20 -24.59 -10.46
C SER A 4 23.96 -23.19 -9.86
N LEU A 5 23.96 -22.14 -10.69
CA LEU A 5 23.62 -20.78 -10.29
C LEU A 5 22.31 -20.71 -9.49
N LEU A 6 21.37 -21.62 -9.76
CA LEU A 6 20.14 -21.81 -9.00
C LEU A 6 20.40 -22.12 -7.51
N ASN A 7 21.43 -22.92 -7.18
CA ASN A 7 21.77 -23.25 -5.79
C ASN A 7 22.42 -22.07 -5.02
N ILE A 8 22.94 -21.08 -5.74
CA ILE A 8 23.50 -19.88 -5.15
C ILE A 8 22.39 -18.85 -4.88
N ILE A 9 21.36 -18.82 -5.69
CA ILE A 9 20.25 -17.85 -5.62
C ILE A 9 19.09 -18.35 -4.76
N THR A 10 18.86 -19.66 -4.70
CA THR A 10 17.81 -20.23 -3.85
C THR A 10 18.32 -20.38 -2.42
N PRO A 11 17.57 -19.88 -1.42
CA PRO A 11 17.92 -20.12 -0.02
C PRO A 11 17.98 -21.62 0.24
N ILE A 12 19.06 -22.09 0.88
CA ILE A 12 19.31 -23.49 1.22
C ILE A 12 18.19 -24.07 2.10
N THR A 13 17.53 -23.21 2.84
CA THR A 13 16.35 -23.51 3.67
C THR A 13 15.10 -22.98 2.99
N GLY A 14 14.10 -23.84 2.79
CA GLY A 14 12.84 -23.50 2.13
C GLY A 14 12.09 -22.33 2.80
N ILE A 15 11.14 -21.77 2.06
CA ILE A 15 10.22 -20.78 2.57
C ILE A 15 8.93 -21.49 3.00
N GLU A 16 8.59 -21.37 4.27
CA GLU A 16 7.33 -21.89 4.82
C GLU A 16 6.31 -20.76 4.94
N TYR A 17 5.14 -20.94 4.34
CA TYR A 17 4.03 -20.01 4.44
C TYR A 17 3.00 -20.52 5.44
N LYS A 18 2.80 -19.78 6.54
CA LYS A 18 1.70 -19.98 7.49
C LYS A 18 0.61 -18.95 7.22
N GLN A 19 -0.50 -19.03 7.94
CA GLN A 19 -1.64 -18.15 7.69
C GLN A 19 -1.31 -16.65 7.79
N ASN A 20 -0.56 -16.23 8.80
CA ASN A 20 -0.29 -14.81 9.09
C ASN A 20 1.20 -14.46 9.21
N LYS A 21 2.08 -15.40 8.98
CA LYS A 21 3.55 -15.25 9.02
C LYS A 21 4.20 -16.25 8.08
N MET A 22 5.42 -15.95 7.69
CA MET A 22 6.25 -16.86 6.91
C MET A 22 7.58 -17.08 7.62
N ARG A 23 8.21 -18.19 7.33
CA ARG A 23 9.57 -18.49 7.75
C ARG A 23 10.46 -18.52 6.52
N ILE A 24 11.57 -17.81 6.58
CA ILE A 24 12.59 -17.76 5.53
C ILE A 24 13.91 -18.14 6.19
N GLY A 25 14.35 -19.37 5.97
CA GLY A 25 15.48 -19.89 6.72
C GLY A 25 15.19 -19.91 8.23
N ASP A 26 16.04 -19.27 9.01
CA ASP A 26 15.88 -19.17 10.46
C ASP A 26 15.08 -17.95 10.91
N ASN A 27 14.66 -17.09 9.98
CA ASN A 27 13.94 -15.87 10.28
C ASN A 27 12.44 -16.01 10.05
N TYR A 28 11.67 -15.27 10.82
CA TYR A 28 10.23 -15.09 10.66
C TYR A 28 9.93 -13.75 10.03
N ALA A 29 8.89 -13.69 9.19
CA ALA A 29 8.48 -12.46 8.55
C ALA A 29 6.94 -12.32 8.49
N LYS A 30 6.48 -11.06 8.51
CA LYS A 30 5.11 -10.65 8.20
C LYS A 30 5.12 -9.55 7.15
N ILE A 31 4.14 -9.58 6.26
CA ILE A 31 4.04 -8.61 5.16
C ILE A 31 2.75 -7.80 5.32
N TYR A 32 2.89 -6.51 5.14
CA TYR A 32 1.84 -5.52 5.22
C TYR A 32 1.81 -4.66 3.96
N THR A 33 0.66 -4.09 3.67
CA THR A 33 0.52 -3.05 2.64
C THR A 33 -0.15 -1.82 3.21
N ILE A 34 0.19 -0.64 2.70
CA ILE A 34 -0.50 0.60 3.04
C ILE A 34 -1.78 0.70 2.22
N ILE A 35 -2.90 0.90 2.91
CA ILE A 35 -4.23 0.94 2.29
C ILE A 35 -4.89 2.32 2.36
N LYS A 36 -4.35 3.25 3.15
CA LYS A 36 -4.84 4.62 3.24
C LYS A 36 -3.67 5.56 3.47
N TYR A 37 -3.65 6.64 2.71
CA TYR A 37 -2.70 7.73 2.80
C TYR A 37 -3.39 8.96 3.39
N PRO A 38 -2.67 9.86 4.12
CA PRO A 38 -3.21 11.15 4.52
C PRO A 38 -3.41 12.06 3.30
N LYS A 39 -4.25 13.07 3.41
CA LYS A 39 -4.46 14.06 2.35
C LYS A 39 -3.19 14.84 2.00
N ASN A 40 -2.39 15.15 3.02
CA ASN A 40 -1.14 15.89 2.87
C ASN A 40 0.00 15.08 3.49
N VAL A 41 1.05 14.86 2.75
CA VAL A 41 2.27 14.19 3.20
C VAL A 41 3.41 15.21 3.34
N LYS A 42 4.26 15.01 4.34
CA LYS A 42 5.45 15.85 4.50
C LYS A 42 6.56 15.35 3.58
N VAL A 43 7.34 16.26 3.01
CA VAL A 43 8.52 15.92 2.22
C VAL A 43 9.39 14.90 2.97
N GLY A 44 9.83 13.86 2.26
CA GLY A 44 10.67 12.80 2.83
C GLY A 44 9.92 11.75 3.67
N TRP A 45 8.60 11.69 3.62
CA TRP A 45 7.81 10.70 4.37
C TRP A 45 8.11 9.26 3.95
N LEU A 46 8.38 9.02 2.66
CA LEU A 46 8.78 7.71 2.15
C LEU A 46 10.13 7.25 2.71
N SER A 47 11.08 8.18 2.84
CA SER A 47 12.38 7.90 3.46
C SER A 47 12.24 7.47 4.92
N LYS A 48 11.26 8.00 5.66
CA LYS A 48 10.97 7.56 7.04
C LYS A 48 10.50 6.11 7.07
N ILE A 49 9.70 5.69 6.10
CA ILE A 49 9.24 4.30 5.99
C ILE A 49 10.40 3.39 5.59
N ALA A 50 11.19 3.79 4.58
CA ALA A 50 12.33 3.02 4.11
C ALA A 50 13.40 2.79 5.19
N ASN A 51 13.52 3.72 6.14
CA ASN A 51 14.50 3.65 7.23
C ASN A 51 13.95 3.02 8.53
N ILE A 52 12.79 2.38 8.52
CA ILE A 52 12.31 1.65 9.70
C ILE A 52 13.21 0.42 9.92
N PRO A 53 13.84 0.28 11.09
CA PRO A 53 14.76 -0.83 11.35
C PRO A 53 14.10 -2.21 11.24
N ASN A 54 14.83 -3.20 10.73
CA ASN A 54 14.38 -4.60 10.57
C ASN A 54 13.16 -4.75 9.65
N THR A 55 13.05 -3.87 8.67
CA THR A 55 12.02 -3.95 7.64
C THR A 55 12.63 -3.90 6.24
N ILE A 56 11.93 -4.48 5.30
CA ILE A 56 12.16 -4.30 3.88
C ILE A 56 10.91 -3.61 3.33
N SER A 57 11.07 -2.44 2.72
CA SER A 57 9.98 -1.73 2.08
C SER A 57 10.11 -1.76 0.57
N MET A 58 9.00 -1.98 -0.11
CA MET A 58 8.89 -1.87 -1.56
C MET A 58 7.92 -0.74 -1.89
N GLN A 59 8.35 0.12 -2.77
CA GLN A 59 7.57 1.21 -3.31
C GLN A 59 7.49 1.02 -4.82
N LEU A 60 6.29 0.86 -5.34
CA LEU A 60 6.06 0.78 -6.77
C LEU A 60 5.14 1.93 -7.16
N PHE A 61 5.62 2.72 -8.09
CA PHE A 61 4.87 3.77 -8.73
C PHE A 61 4.54 3.36 -10.17
N GLU A 62 3.27 3.47 -10.54
CA GLU A 62 2.79 3.20 -11.90
C GLU A 62 2.12 4.48 -12.42
N PRO A 63 2.59 5.08 -13.53
CA PRO A 63 1.87 6.20 -14.13
C PRO A 63 0.47 5.76 -14.56
N SER A 64 -0.50 6.66 -14.45
CA SER A 64 -1.87 6.42 -14.86
C SER A 64 -2.22 7.32 -16.05
N ASP A 65 -3.15 6.86 -16.88
CA ASP A 65 -3.83 7.73 -17.82
C ASP A 65 -4.83 8.61 -17.04
N ASN A 66 -4.63 9.92 -17.11
CA ASN A 66 -5.48 10.90 -16.46
C ASN A 66 -6.94 10.80 -16.92
N THR A 67 -7.19 10.44 -18.19
CA THR A 67 -8.53 10.32 -18.76
C THR A 67 -9.38 9.29 -18.02
N LEU A 68 -8.85 8.09 -17.82
CA LEU A 68 -9.56 7.03 -17.07
C LEU A 68 -9.81 7.42 -15.61
N LEU A 69 -8.87 8.15 -15.02
CA LEU A 69 -9.04 8.63 -13.65
C LEU A 69 -10.17 9.63 -13.56
N ILE A 70 -10.15 10.66 -14.42
CA ILE A 70 -11.19 11.71 -14.48
C ILE A 70 -12.58 11.08 -14.66
N GLU A 71 -12.72 10.11 -15.56
CA GLU A 71 -13.99 9.40 -15.74
C GLU A 71 -14.45 8.66 -14.47
N ASN A 72 -13.53 7.94 -13.81
CA ASN A 72 -13.86 7.20 -12.60
C ASN A 72 -14.20 8.12 -11.43
N MET A 73 -13.48 9.22 -11.28
CA MET A 73 -13.76 10.23 -10.26
C MET A 73 -15.09 10.94 -10.52
N SER A 74 -15.37 11.34 -11.76
CA SER A 74 -16.64 11.95 -12.13
C SER A 74 -17.84 11.02 -11.88
N LYS A 75 -17.67 9.70 -12.07
CA LYS A 75 -18.68 8.70 -11.69
C LYS A 75 -18.83 8.61 -10.17
N GLY A 76 -17.74 8.63 -9.42
CA GLY A 76 -17.76 8.62 -7.95
C GLY A 76 -18.44 9.85 -7.36
N ILE A 77 -18.13 11.04 -7.88
CA ILE A 77 -18.77 12.30 -7.46
C ILE A 77 -20.29 12.24 -7.69
N ARG A 78 -20.75 11.86 -8.88
CA ARG A 78 -22.17 11.69 -9.18
C ARG A 78 -22.86 10.70 -8.25
N GLN A 79 -22.19 9.60 -7.91
CA GLN A 79 -22.73 8.64 -6.96
C GLN A 79 -22.86 9.23 -5.55
N SER A 80 -21.89 10.01 -5.10
CA SER A 80 -21.93 10.70 -3.81
C SER A 80 -22.98 11.82 -3.78
N GLU A 81 -23.20 12.54 -4.89
CA GLU A 81 -24.30 13.49 -5.05
C GLU A 81 -25.67 12.80 -4.89
N MET A 82 -25.87 11.66 -5.54
CA MET A 82 -27.11 10.86 -5.37
C MET A 82 -27.32 10.42 -3.92
N ILE A 83 -26.24 10.00 -3.23
CA ILE A 83 -26.31 9.64 -1.81
C ILE A 83 -26.63 10.86 -0.96
N TYR A 84 -26.03 12.02 -1.24
CA TYR A 84 -26.30 13.27 -0.53
C TYR A 84 -27.77 13.68 -0.63
N ASP A 85 -28.37 13.55 -1.83
CA ASP A 85 -29.77 13.93 -2.08
C ASP A 85 -30.77 12.96 -1.46
N THR A 86 -30.46 11.67 -1.46
CA THR A 86 -31.39 10.61 -1.04
C THR A 86 -31.24 10.21 0.42
N ALA A 87 -30.10 10.42 1.04
CA ALA A 87 -29.85 9.98 2.41
C ALA A 87 -30.66 10.79 3.43
N LYS A 88 -31.37 10.09 4.31
CA LYS A 88 -32.09 10.66 5.45
C LYS A 88 -31.18 10.95 6.65
N ASP A 89 -30.06 10.22 6.76
CA ASP A 89 -29.12 10.35 7.86
C ASP A 89 -28.15 11.51 7.61
N THR A 90 -28.08 12.42 8.56
CA THR A 90 -27.20 13.60 8.54
C THR A 90 -25.70 13.23 8.47
N LEU A 91 -25.30 12.13 9.10
CA LEU A 91 -23.89 11.67 9.04
C LEU A 91 -23.54 11.15 7.65
N VAL A 92 -24.45 10.42 7.02
CA VAL A 92 -24.28 9.92 5.65
C VAL A 92 -24.19 11.08 4.67
N ARG A 93 -25.07 12.08 4.79
CA ARG A 93 -25.01 13.30 3.97
C ARG A 93 -23.70 14.06 4.13
N LYS A 94 -23.24 14.26 5.36
CA LYS A 94 -21.96 14.94 5.62
C LYS A 94 -20.77 14.18 5.04
N ARG A 95 -20.79 12.84 5.03
CA ARG A 95 -19.75 12.03 4.39
C ARG A 95 -19.78 12.18 2.88
N ALA A 96 -20.96 12.07 2.28
CA ALA A 96 -21.16 12.25 0.85
C ALA A 96 -20.68 13.64 0.38
N LEU A 97 -21.02 14.71 1.12
CA LEU A 97 -20.57 16.06 0.81
C LEU A 97 -19.02 16.17 0.81
N ARG A 98 -18.35 15.59 1.81
CA ARG A 98 -16.88 15.57 1.85
C ARG A 98 -16.27 14.80 0.69
N GLU A 99 -16.89 13.69 0.28
CA GLU A 99 -16.42 12.93 -0.88
C GLU A 99 -16.57 13.70 -2.18
N ILE A 100 -17.65 14.50 -2.31
CA ILE A 100 -17.85 15.41 -3.45
C ILE A 100 -16.76 16.48 -3.45
N ASP A 101 -16.58 17.20 -2.33
CA ASP A 101 -15.57 18.26 -2.21
C ASP A 101 -14.15 17.74 -2.48
N ASP A 102 -13.79 16.59 -1.88
CA ASP A 102 -12.49 15.97 -2.06
C ASP A 102 -12.27 15.52 -3.52
N GLY A 103 -13.31 15.01 -4.17
CA GLY A 103 -13.26 14.61 -5.57
C GLY A 103 -13.10 15.79 -6.52
N GLN A 104 -13.83 16.88 -6.29
CA GLN A 104 -13.74 18.10 -7.08
C GLN A 104 -12.36 18.75 -6.93
N GLU A 105 -11.81 18.82 -5.71
CA GLU A 105 -10.46 19.36 -5.48
C GLU A 105 -9.38 18.60 -6.30
N ILE A 106 -9.50 17.28 -6.39
CA ILE A 106 -8.55 16.47 -7.17
C ILE A 106 -8.76 16.69 -8.66
N LEU A 107 -10.01 16.76 -9.14
CA LEU A 107 -10.30 17.06 -10.55
C LEU A 107 -9.72 18.42 -10.95
N ASP A 108 -9.89 19.47 -10.14
CA ASP A 108 -9.33 20.78 -10.39
C ASP A 108 -7.79 20.75 -10.48
N LYS A 109 -7.15 19.97 -9.62
CA LYS A 109 -5.69 19.79 -9.68
C LYS A 109 -5.24 19.13 -11.00
N VAL A 110 -5.98 18.12 -11.43
CA VAL A 110 -5.63 17.36 -12.66
C VAL A 110 -5.99 18.14 -13.93
N GLU A 111 -7.20 18.69 -14.02
CA GLU A 111 -7.71 19.35 -15.23
C GLU A 111 -7.21 20.78 -15.39
N VAL A 112 -7.18 21.55 -14.30
CA VAL A 112 -6.82 22.99 -14.33
C VAL A 112 -5.32 23.19 -14.12
N LYS A 113 -4.72 22.47 -13.16
CA LYS A 113 -3.30 22.63 -12.84
C LYS A 113 -2.39 21.69 -13.61
N GLY A 114 -2.95 20.75 -14.38
CA GLY A 114 -2.19 19.79 -15.18
C GLY A 114 -1.40 18.78 -14.35
N GLU A 115 -1.80 18.53 -13.09
CA GLU A 115 -1.14 17.52 -12.26
C GLU A 115 -1.35 16.12 -12.81
N THR A 116 -0.32 15.30 -12.72
CA THR A 116 -0.35 13.90 -13.13
C THR A 116 -0.73 13.02 -11.96
N VAL A 117 -1.60 12.06 -12.21
CA VAL A 117 -1.96 11.04 -11.24
C VAL A 117 -1.25 9.74 -11.57
N GLY A 118 -0.89 9.04 -10.52
CA GLY A 118 -0.33 7.71 -10.64
C GLY A 118 -0.93 6.75 -9.64
N TYR A 119 -0.49 5.52 -9.73
CA TYR A 119 -0.83 4.49 -8.76
C TYR A 119 0.39 4.17 -7.93
N MET A 120 0.21 4.12 -6.63
CA MET A 120 1.24 3.69 -5.71
C MET A 120 0.87 2.38 -5.03
N THR A 121 1.84 1.51 -4.92
CA THR A 121 1.80 0.33 -4.07
C THR A 121 2.96 0.41 -3.09
N LEU A 122 2.66 0.44 -1.79
CA LEU A 122 3.64 0.48 -0.73
C LEU A 122 3.46 -0.75 0.17
N MET A 123 4.50 -1.56 0.24
CA MET A 123 4.53 -2.78 1.04
C MET A 123 5.70 -2.75 2.02
N ILE A 124 5.50 -3.37 3.18
CA ILE A 124 6.50 -3.46 4.24
C ILE A 124 6.56 -4.91 4.72
N MET A 125 7.74 -5.51 4.68
CA MET A 125 8.03 -6.79 5.28
C MET A 125 8.83 -6.57 6.55
N VAL A 126 8.30 -7.06 7.68
CA VAL A 126 8.97 -7.03 8.99
C VAL A 126 9.62 -8.37 9.21
N VAL A 127 10.89 -8.37 9.59
CA VAL A 127 11.69 -9.59 9.77
C VAL A 127 12.21 -9.67 11.21
N ALA A 128 12.25 -10.89 11.76
CA ALA A 128 12.82 -11.17 13.08
C ALA A 128 13.33 -12.61 13.16
N GLU A 129 14.23 -12.84 14.10
CA GLU A 129 14.85 -14.14 14.39
C GLU A 129 13.90 -15.10 15.10
N ASP A 130 12.92 -14.59 15.83
CA ASP A 130 11.90 -15.37 16.54
C ASP A 130 10.51 -14.73 16.48
N GLU A 131 9.49 -15.47 16.85
CA GLU A 131 8.09 -15.03 16.74
C GLU A 131 7.72 -13.93 17.75
N GLU A 132 8.30 -13.96 18.93
CA GLU A 132 8.03 -12.95 19.97
C GLU A 132 8.60 -11.60 19.54
N THR A 133 9.84 -11.59 19.08
CA THR A 133 10.51 -10.42 18.52
C THR A 133 9.79 -9.90 17.28
N LEU A 134 9.33 -10.81 16.39
CA LEU A 134 8.52 -10.42 15.24
C LEU A 134 7.26 -9.67 15.64
N ASN A 135 6.52 -10.16 16.64
CA ASN A 135 5.31 -9.51 17.10
C ASN A 135 5.59 -8.14 17.73
N LYS A 136 6.68 -7.99 18.51
CA LYS A 136 7.12 -6.71 19.07
C LYS A 136 7.48 -5.71 17.97
N ARG A 137 8.27 -6.15 16.98
CA ARG A 137 8.64 -5.32 15.81
C ARG A 137 7.42 -4.90 14.99
N CYS A 138 6.48 -5.81 14.74
CA CYS A 138 5.23 -5.49 14.04
C CYS A 138 4.43 -4.39 14.75
N LYS A 139 4.22 -4.50 16.06
CA LYS A 139 3.53 -3.47 16.85
C LYS A 139 4.23 -2.12 16.77
N ARG A 140 5.58 -2.12 16.80
CA ARG A 140 6.36 -0.88 16.64
C ARG A 140 6.17 -0.26 15.26
N VAL A 141 6.23 -1.07 14.20
CA VAL A 141 5.99 -0.60 12.81
C VAL A 141 4.57 -0.05 12.68
N GLU A 142 3.56 -0.76 13.21
CA GLU A 142 2.16 -0.29 13.23
C GLU A 142 2.03 1.08 13.91
N SER A 143 2.69 1.27 15.04
CA SER A 143 2.67 2.54 15.78
C SER A 143 3.32 3.67 14.96
N ILE A 144 4.46 3.42 14.31
CA ILE A 144 5.15 4.41 13.46
C ILE A 144 4.26 4.80 12.29
N ILE A 145 3.70 3.83 11.57
CA ILE A 145 2.83 4.03 10.42
C ILE A 145 1.55 4.79 10.82
N CYS A 146 0.94 4.41 11.94
CA CYS A 146 -0.23 5.10 12.48
C CYS A 146 0.09 6.55 12.87
N GLY A 147 1.26 6.80 13.48
CA GLY A 147 1.73 8.16 13.80
C GLY A 147 1.95 9.05 12.57
N MET A 148 2.15 8.45 11.39
CA MET A 148 2.21 9.14 10.10
C MET A 148 0.82 9.32 9.45
N GLN A 149 -0.26 8.99 10.16
CA GLN A 149 -1.65 9.00 9.65
C GLN A 149 -1.88 8.05 8.46
N LEU A 150 -1.01 7.07 8.28
CA LEU A 150 -1.15 6.01 7.31
C LEU A 150 -1.91 4.84 7.94
N LYS A 151 -2.62 4.07 7.13
CA LYS A 151 -3.25 2.82 7.57
C LYS A 151 -2.63 1.65 6.85
N MET A 152 -2.11 0.69 7.61
CA MET A 152 -1.59 -0.54 7.05
C MET A 152 -2.53 -1.72 7.28
N ARG A 153 -2.43 -2.73 6.43
CA ARG A 153 -3.18 -3.97 6.48
C ARG A 153 -2.23 -5.15 6.36
N SER A 154 -2.37 -6.13 7.24
CA SER A 154 -1.67 -7.40 7.11
C SER A 154 -2.18 -8.17 5.89
N LEU A 155 -1.26 -8.77 5.13
CA LEU A 155 -1.54 -9.62 3.99
C LEU A 155 -1.57 -11.11 4.40
N ALA A 156 -2.20 -11.38 5.55
CA ALA A 156 -2.49 -12.75 5.99
C ALA A 156 -3.24 -13.52 4.89
N ASN A 157 -3.00 -14.81 4.78
CA ASN A 157 -3.50 -15.71 3.72
C ASN A 157 -3.00 -15.40 2.29
N LEU A 158 -2.24 -14.34 2.08
CA LEU A 158 -1.69 -13.93 0.78
C LEU A 158 -0.16 -13.80 0.82
N LEU A 159 0.49 -14.45 1.79
CA LEU A 159 1.92 -14.28 2.04
C LEU A 159 2.79 -14.71 0.86
N ARG A 160 2.44 -15.79 0.17
CA ARG A 160 3.17 -16.24 -1.02
C ARG A 160 3.12 -15.19 -2.13
N GLN A 161 1.93 -14.70 -2.46
CA GLN A 161 1.73 -13.65 -3.47
C GLN A 161 2.40 -12.34 -3.05
N SER A 162 2.32 -12.01 -1.77
CA SER A 162 2.93 -10.81 -1.20
C SER A 162 4.46 -10.88 -1.24
N PHE A 163 5.03 -12.04 -0.93
CA PHE A 163 6.47 -12.25 -1.01
C PHE A 163 6.97 -12.19 -2.45
N GLN A 164 6.26 -12.80 -3.39
CA GLN A 164 6.58 -12.70 -4.81
C GLN A 164 6.57 -11.25 -5.31
N THR A 165 5.72 -10.41 -4.72
CA THR A 165 5.61 -8.98 -5.07
C THR A 165 6.71 -8.15 -4.43
N ILE A 166 7.02 -8.36 -3.15
CA ILE A 166 8.02 -7.54 -2.43
C ILE A 166 9.46 -7.98 -2.71
N ALA A 167 9.66 -9.22 -3.11
CA ALA A 167 10.97 -9.74 -3.49
C ALA A 167 11.44 -9.09 -4.83
N PRO A 168 12.74 -8.99 -5.08
CA PRO A 168 13.31 -8.28 -6.23
C PRO A 168 13.10 -9.02 -7.57
N PHE A 169 11.91 -9.54 -7.81
CA PHE A 169 11.55 -10.23 -9.06
C PHE A 169 10.89 -9.30 -10.08
N SER A 170 10.74 -8.02 -9.77
CA SER A 170 10.13 -6.99 -10.62
C SER A 170 8.71 -7.35 -11.12
N THR A 171 7.98 -8.17 -10.37
CA THR A 171 6.62 -8.57 -10.72
C THR A 171 5.66 -8.24 -9.59
N ILE A 172 4.52 -7.65 -9.94
CA ILE A 172 3.44 -7.45 -8.99
C ILE A 172 2.34 -8.50 -9.23
N ASN A 173 2.00 -9.25 -8.20
CA ASN A 173 0.90 -10.19 -8.28
C ASN A 173 -0.43 -9.44 -8.40
N ASN A 174 -1.29 -9.85 -9.35
CA ASN A 174 -2.57 -9.17 -9.63
C ASN A 174 -3.50 -9.10 -8.41
N THR A 175 -3.49 -10.10 -7.54
CA THR A 175 -4.28 -10.08 -6.31
C THR A 175 -3.78 -9.01 -5.35
N ILE A 176 -2.45 -8.90 -5.20
CA ILE A 176 -1.82 -7.87 -4.37
C ILE A 176 -2.06 -6.49 -4.97
N LYS A 177 -1.92 -6.35 -6.29
CA LYS A 177 -2.21 -5.11 -7.00
C LYS A 177 -3.62 -4.57 -6.68
N LYS A 178 -4.64 -5.42 -6.73
CA LYS A 178 -6.03 -5.03 -6.42
C LYS A 178 -6.22 -4.56 -4.96
N ILE A 179 -5.44 -5.10 -4.03
CA ILE A 179 -5.57 -4.79 -2.61
C ILE A 179 -4.73 -3.56 -2.22
N ALA A 180 -3.51 -3.49 -2.73
CA ALA A 180 -2.48 -2.56 -2.27
C ALA A 180 -2.42 -1.25 -3.04
N ARG A 181 -2.79 -1.27 -4.33
CA ARG A 181 -2.69 -0.13 -5.24
C ARG A 181 -3.64 1.00 -4.83
N ARG A 182 -3.14 2.23 -4.79
CA ARG A 182 -3.91 3.45 -4.50
C ARG A 182 -3.55 4.56 -5.48
N ASN A 183 -4.53 5.40 -5.80
CA ASN A 183 -4.31 6.61 -6.57
C ASN A 183 -3.63 7.66 -5.70
N ILE A 184 -2.67 8.34 -6.28
CA ILE A 184 -1.96 9.45 -5.65
C ILE A 184 -1.67 10.54 -6.67
N LEU A 185 -1.60 11.78 -6.20
CA LEU A 185 -1.12 12.91 -7.01
C LEU A 185 0.41 12.91 -7.02
N MET A 186 0.99 13.27 -8.17
CA MET A 186 2.45 13.36 -8.29
C MET A 186 3.05 14.47 -7.44
N SER A 187 2.29 15.52 -7.15
CA SER A 187 2.70 16.60 -6.26
C SER A 187 2.90 16.18 -4.79
N ASP A 188 2.44 14.97 -4.42
CA ASP A 188 2.59 14.41 -3.07
C ASP A 188 3.93 13.66 -2.88
N PHE A 189 4.82 13.66 -3.88
CA PHE A 189 6.18 13.12 -3.83
C PHE A 189 7.22 14.21 -3.76
#